data_ead5be7ba15811c3b1a6f22285c3ad0f
#
_entry.id   ead5be7ba15811c3b1a6f22285c3ad0f
#
_cell.length_a   1.000
_cell.length_b   1.000
_cell.length_c   1.000
_cell.angle_alpha   90.00
_cell.angle_beta   90.00
_cell.angle_gamma   90.00
#
_symmetry.space_group_name_H-M   'P 1'
#
loop_
_entity.id
_entity.type
_entity.pdbx_description
1 polymer ?
#
loop_
_entity_poly.entity_id
_entity_poly.type
_entity_poly.pdbx_seq_one_letter_code
_entity_poly.pdbx_strand_id
1 'polypeptide(L)'
;MRLKDGIIPELGVGFMPKPYQTPGPSISISLASPNSSSARTAALKEWGMISANIIPTYAVASHWDVYCKACGEAGTPASGENWRVARNVLVAPSDSEAHDRVFGEQGSNRYFYTYLRAVLSRVGLLVILKPRPDMPDEQATADAITRECVTYGSPKSVLDKLVAFRERVGPFGTLLMTGLDWGGPNADWERESMRLLAQEVMPKFRQHVLARAAE
;
A
#
# COMPACT_ATOMS: atom_id res chain seq x y z
N MET A 1 -10.01 1.57 -26.06
CA MET A 1 -10.02 2.02 -27.47
C MET A 1 -8.58 2.43 -27.80
N ARG A 2 -7.88 1.67 -28.64
CA ARG A 2 -6.60 2.12 -29.18
C ARG A 2 -6.92 3.04 -30.35
N LEU A 3 -6.67 4.33 -30.18
CA LEU A 3 -6.61 5.26 -31.29
C LEU A 3 -5.29 4.96 -32.04
N LYS A 4 -5.31 3.97 -32.91
CA LYS A 4 -4.11 3.51 -33.59
C LYS A 4 -3.57 4.57 -34.57
N ASP A 5 -4.44 5.41 -35.10
CA ASP A 5 -4.12 6.47 -36.04
C ASP A 5 -4.94 7.74 -35.75
N GLY A 6 -5.27 7.95 -34.47
CA GLY A 6 -6.25 8.94 -34.05
C GLY A 6 -5.70 10.27 -33.57
N ILE A 7 -4.40 10.53 -33.76
CA ILE A 7 -3.86 11.86 -33.58
C ILE A 7 -3.85 12.53 -34.94
N ILE A 8 -4.78 13.45 -35.16
CA ILE A 8 -4.79 14.33 -36.31
C ILE A 8 -4.43 15.71 -35.80
N PRO A 9 -3.11 16.07 -35.78
CA PRO A 9 -2.64 17.31 -35.15
C PRO A 9 -3.34 18.56 -35.72
N GLU A 10 -3.65 18.52 -36.99
CA GLU A 10 -4.28 19.62 -37.73
C GLU A 10 -5.74 19.87 -37.26
N LEU A 11 -6.39 18.85 -36.77
CA LEU A 11 -7.76 18.92 -36.22
C LEU A 11 -7.80 18.97 -34.70
N GLY A 12 -6.64 18.86 -34.01
CA GLY A 12 -6.59 18.77 -32.56
C GLY A 12 -7.17 17.47 -31.98
N VAL A 13 -7.49 16.49 -32.82
CA VAL A 13 -8.06 15.21 -32.40
C VAL A 13 -7.00 14.37 -31.71
N GLY A 14 -7.30 13.87 -30.49
CA GLY A 14 -6.37 13.13 -29.66
C GLY A 14 -5.37 14.01 -28.92
N PHE A 15 -5.51 15.32 -28.99
CA PHE A 15 -4.63 16.26 -28.28
C PHE A 15 -4.96 16.29 -26.77
N MET A 16 -3.95 16.06 -25.97
CA MET A 16 -4.02 16.28 -24.54
C MET A 16 -3.45 17.65 -24.20
N PRO A 17 -4.09 18.46 -23.33
CA PRO A 17 -3.52 19.70 -22.86
C PRO A 17 -2.14 19.44 -22.25
N LYS A 18 -1.18 20.28 -22.56
CA LYS A 18 0.14 20.23 -21.92
C LYS A 18 0.04 20.68 -20.46
N PRO A 19 0.86 20.12 -19.55
CA PRO A 19 0.96 20.65 -18.20
C PRO A 19 1.29 22.15 -18.20
N TYR A 20 0.68 22.89 -17.29
CA TYR A 20 1.00 24.30 -17.10
C TYR A 20 2.41 24.50 -16.56
N GLN A 21 2.86 23.60 -15.68
CA GLN A 21 4.18 23.65 -15.05
C GLN A 21 5.29 23.00 -15.90
N THR A 22 6.52 23.47 -15.69
CA THR A 22 7.73 22.88 -16.30
C THR A 22 8.74 22.59 -15.17
N PRO A 23 9.23 21.35 -15.01
CA PRO A 23 8.75 20.14 -15.69
C PRO A 23 7.28 19.85 -15.38
N GLY A 24 6.65 18.91 -16.08
CA GLY A 24 5.27 18.49 -15.81
C GLY A 24 5.05 17.95 -14.38
N PRO A 25 3.81 17.61 -14.00
CA PRO A 25 3.52 17.11 -12.67
C PRO A 25 4.26 15.79 -12.39
N SER A 26 4.60 15.55 -11.12
CA SER A 26 5.18 14.29 -10.68
C SER A 26 4.22 13.13 -10.98
N ILE A 27 4.76 12.06 -11.54
CA ILE A 27 4.00 10.85 -11.88
C ILE A 27 4.32 9.77 -10.85
N SER A 28 3.32 9.03 -10.43
CA SER A 28 3.48 7.81 -9.64
C SER A 28 2.68 6.67 -10.27
N ILE A 29 3.22 5.45 -10.20
CA ILE A 29 2.59 4.25 -10.75
C ILE A 29 2.15 3.32 -9.63
N SER A 30 0.95 2.75 -9.75
CA SER A 30 0.39 1.82 -8.78
C SER A 30 0.91 0.39 -9.00
N LEU A 31 1.19 -0.31 -7.88
CA LEU A 31 1.68 -1.69 -7.86
C LEU A 31 0.76 -2.53 -6.96
N ALA A 32 0.15 -3.57 -7.53
CA ALA A 32 -0.82 -4.42 -6.85
C ALA A 32 -0.53 -5.92 -6.93
N SER A 33 0.55 -6.34 -7.57
CA SER A 33 0.93 -7.76 -7.68
C SER A 33 2.38 -7.98 -7.27
N PRO A 34 2.73 -9.16 -6.75
CA PRO A 34 4.12 -9.50 -6.47
C PRO A 34 5.00 -9.36 -7.71
N ASN A 35 6.24 -8.93 -7.53
CA ASN A 35 7.22 -8.74 -8.61
C ASN A 35 6.73 -7.87 -9.78
N SER A 36 5.91 -6.86 -9.47
CA SER A 36 5.29 -6.00 -10.48
C SER A 36 6.31 -5.36 -11.42
N SER A 37 6.16 -5.57 -12.72
CA SER A 37 6.97 -4.90 -13.75
C SER A 37 6.80 -3.38 -13.76
N SER A 38 5.74 -2.87 -13.14
CA SER A 38 5.54 -1.44 -12.94
C SER A 38 6.60 -0.80 -12.04
N ALA A 39 7.19 -1.57 -11.10
CA ALA A 39 8.32 -1.09 -10.30
C ALA A 39 9.56 -0.84 -11.16
N ARG A 40 9.82 -1.72 -12.14
CA ARG A 40 10.86 -1.50 -13.14
C ARG A 40 10.58 -0.25 -13.99
N THR A 41 9.33 -0.07 -14.42
CA THR A 41 8.94 1.12 -15.19
C THR A 41 9.14 2.39 -14.37
N ALA A 42 8.80 2.39 -13.08
CA ALA A 42 9.03 3.50 -12.16
C ALA A 42 10.52 3.87 -12.10
N ALA A 43 11.41 2.88 -11.93
CA ALA A 43 12.85 3.10 -11.90
C ALA A 43 13.37 3.75 -13.19
N LEU A 44 13.03 3.17 -14.36
CA LEU A 44 13.51 3.65 -15.67
C LEU A 44 12.93 5.00 -16.09
N LYS A 45 11.81 5.42 -15.51
CA LYS A 45 11.13 6.69 -15.81
C LYS A 45 11.29 7.74 -14.72
N GLU A 46 12.01 7.42 -13.64
CA GLU A 46 12.14 8.26 -12.45
C GLU A 46 10.78 8.65 -11.84
N TRP A 47 9.81 7.72 -11.92
CA TRP A 47 8.48 7.90 -11.35
C TRP A 47 8.41 7.41 -9.91
N GLY A 48 7.49 7.96 -9.12
CA GLY A 48 7.17 7.43 -7.81
C GLY A 48 6.43 6.09 -7.91
N MET A 49 6.51 5.31 -6.84
CA MET A 49 5.76 4.06 -6.67
C MET A 49 4.66 4.20 -5.63
N ILE A 50 3.52 3.53 -5.84
CA ILE A 50 2.46 3.39 -4.85
C ILE A 50 2.13 1.92 -4.70
N SER A 51 2.57 1.29 -3.61
CA SER A 51 2.17 -0.09 -3.29
C SER A 51 0.77 -0.11 -2.69
N ALA A 52 -0.10 -0.98 -3.22
CA ALA A 52 -1.50 -1.05 -2.81
C ALA A 52 -1.68 -1.55 -1.36
N ASN A 53 -2.76 -1.14 -0.71
CA ASN A 53 -3.08 -1.51 0.67
C ASN A 53 -3.62 -2.93 0.85
N ILE A 54 -4.02 -3.59 -0.23
CA ILE A 54 -4.67 -4.91 -0.21
C ILE A 54 -3.70 -6.08 -0.31
N ILE A 55 -2.41 -5.81 -0.56
CA ILE A 55 -1.42 -6.85 -0.84
C ILE A 55 -0.60 -7.21 0.40
N PRO A 56 -0.16 -8.47 0.51
CA PRO A 56 0.65 -8.94 1.63
C PRO A 56 2.06 -8.33 1.64
N THR A 57 2.70 -8.40 2.79
CA THR A 57 4.02 -7.80 3.04
C THR A 57 5.08 -8.27 2.06
N TYR A 58 5.13 -9.57 1.71
CA TYR A 58 6.11 -10.08 0.75
C TYR A 58 5.95 -9.47 -0.65
N ALA A 59 4.70 -9.20 -1.05
CA ALA A 59 4.44 -8.57 -2.34
C ALA A 59 4.92 -7.10 -2.34
N VAL A 60 4.71 -6.37 -1.24
CA VAL A 60 5.24 -5.02 -1.07
C VAL A 60 6.77 -5.03 -1.11
N ALA A 61 7.43 -5.96 -0.39
CA ALA A 61 8.89 -6.10 -0.40
C ALA A 61 9.43 -6.35 -1.81
N SER A 62 8.78 -7.22 -2.58
CA SER A 62 9.19 -7.53 -3.95
C SER A 62 9.19 -6.32 -4.89
N HIS A 63 8.39 -5.28 -4.60
CA HIS A 63 8.40 -4.04 -5.38
C HIS A 63 9.73 -3.29 -5.23
N TRP A 64 10.27 -3.26 -4.00
CA TRP A 64 11.56 -2.64 -3.73
C TRP A 64 12.70 -3.42 -4.41
N ASP A 65 12.67 -4.75 -4.35
CA ASP A 65 13.67 -5.60 -4.99
C ASP A 65 13.71 -5.38 -6.51
N VAL A 66 12.53 -5.37 -7.17
CA VAL A 66 12.43 -5.10 -8.62
C VAL A 66 12.89 -3.69 -8.96
N TYR A 67 12.55 -2.69 -8.13
CA TYR A 67 12.97 -1.30 -8.32
C TYR A 67 14.48 -1.16 -8.19
N CYS A 68 15.10 -1.69 -7.12
CA CYS A 68 16.54 -1.63 -6.90
C CYS A 68 17.32 -2.30 -8.03
N LYS A 69 16.86 -3.49 -8.47
CA LYS A 69 17.47 -4.20 -9.61
C LYS A 69 17.46 -3.34 -10.87
N ALA A 70 16.34 -2.70 -11.18
CA ALA A 70 16.20 -1.85 -12.36
C ALA A 70 17.06 -0.58 -12.26
N CYS A 71 17.16 0.04 -11.09
CA CYS A 71 18.07 1.16 -10.84
C CYS A 71 19.54 0.74 -11.07
N GLY A 72 19.93 -0.42 -10.53
CA GLY A 72 21.30 -0.95 -10.74
C GLY A 72 21.62 -1.20 -12.21
N GLU A 73 20.68 -1.77 -12.97
CA GLU A 73 20.83 -1.97 -14.43
C GLU A 73 20.94 -0.62 -15.20
N ALA A 74 20.26 0.41 -14.71
CA ALA A 74 20.29 1.76 -15.30
C ALA A 74 21.47 2.62 -14.81
N GLY A 75 22.25 2.17 -13.83
CA GLY A 75 23.32 2.94 -13.21
C GLY A 75 22.83 4.13 -12.37
N THR A 76 21.60 4.10 -11.87
CA THR A 76 21.00 5.15 -11.04
C THR A 76 20.86 4.70 -9.58
N PRO A 77 21.00 5.60 -8.58
CA PRO A 77 20.81 5.24 -7.19
C PRO A 77 19.33 4.93 -6.88
N ALA A 78 19.08 3.84 -6.18
CA ALA A 78 17.75 3.53 -5.69
C ALA A 78 17.37 4.45 -4.50
N SER A 79 16.20 5.07 -4.54
CA SER A 79 15.67 5.90 -3.45
C SER A 79 14.23 5.54 -3.14
N GLY A 80 13.95 5.32 -1.85
CA GLY A 80 12.59 5.10 -1.36
C GLY A 80 11.80 6.40 -1.10
N GLU A 81 12.38 7.56 -1.29
CA GLU A 81 11.76 8.85 -0.96
C GLU A 81 10.41 9.04 -1.64
N ASN A 82 10.33 8.71 -2.93
CA ASN A 82 9.11 8.79 -3.74
C ASN A 82 8.29 7.49 -3.76
N TRP A 83 8.61 6.55 -2.86
CA TRP A 83 7.82 5.34 -2.69
C TRP A 83 6.78 5.53 -1.59
N ARG A 84 5.52 5.41 -1.95
CA ARG A 84 4.36 5.44 -1.07
C ARG A 84 3.86 4.02 -0.86
N VAL A 85 3.70 3.62 0.38
CA VAL A 85 3.14 2.31 0.73
C VAL A 85 1.80 2.52 1.42
N ALA A 86 0.74 2.04 0.79
CA ALA A 86 -0.59 2.09 1.36
C ALA A 86 -0.82 0.89 2.29
N ARG A 87 -1.41 1.14 3.49
CA ARG A 87 -1.82 0.10 4.45
C ARG A 87 -3.14 0.47 5.10
N ASN A 88 -3.96 -0.56 5.33
CA ASN A 88 -5.07 -0.43 6.27
C ASN A 88 -4.48 -0.44 7.69
N VAL A 89 -4.67 0.64 8.42
CA VAL A 89 -4.18 0.79 9.80
C VAL A 89 -5.35 1.10 10.71
N LEU A 90 -5.53 0.31 11.77
CA LEU A 90 -6.52 0.56 12.80
C LEU A 90 -5.85 0.55 14.17
N VAL A 91 -5.79 1.74 14.78
CA VAL A 91 -5.29 1.92 16.14
C VAL A 91 -6.47 2.09 17.08
N ALA A 92 -6.48 1.32 18.17
CA ALA A 92 -7.49 1.43 19.22
C ALA A 92 -6.81 1.57 20.60
N PRO A 93 -7.52 1.94 21.66
CA PRO A 93 -6.94 2.05 23.00
C PRO A 93 -6.23 0.79 23.51
N SER A 94 -6.70 -0.40 23.08
CA SER A 94 -6.14 -1.70 23.45
C SER A 94 -6.06 -2.66 22.25
N ASP A 95 -5.22 -3.70 22.39
CA ASP A 95 -5.10 -4.75 21.38
C ASP A 95 -6.39 -5.57 21.23
N SER A 96 -7.09 -5.82 22.34
CA SER A 96 -8.38 -6.51 22.32
C SER A 96 -9.42 -5.71 21.54
N GLU A 97 -9.55 -4.43 21.85
CA GLU A 97 -10.51 -3.57 21.17
C GLU A 97 -10.19 -3.41 19.68
N ALA A 98 -8.91 -3.28 19.33
CA ALA A 98 -8.49 -3.26 17.93
C ALA A 98 -8.85 -4.56 17.19
N HIS A 99 -8.65 -5.70 17.85
CA HIS A 99 -9.04 -7.01 17.31
C HIS A 99 -10.56 -7.09 17.06
N ASP A 100 -11.36 -6.68 18.03
CA ASP A 100 -12.82 -6.74 17.94
C ASP A 100 -13.35 -5.80 16.84
N ARG A 101 -12.75 -4.62 16.69
CA ARG A 101 -13.07 -3.67 15.60
C ARG A 101 -12.70 -4.20 14.21
N VAL A 102 -11.62 -4.97 14.09
CA VAL A 102 -11.16 -5.53 12.79
C VAL A 102 -11.91 -6.79 12.42
N PHE A 103 -12.12 -7.71 13.36
CA PHE A 103 -12.64 -9.06 13.10
C PHE A 103 -14.10 -9.26 13.57
N GLY A 104 -14.66 -8.34 14.35
CA GLY A 104 -16.04 -8.39 14.78
C GLY A 104 -17.03 -8.34 13.60
N GLU A 105 -18.28 -8.70 13.87
CA GLU A 105 -19.33 -8.74 12.84
C GLU A 105 -19.57 -7.39 12.15
N GLN A 106 -19.37 -6.29 12.88
CA GLN A 106 -19.51 -4.93 12.37
C GLN A 106 -18.20 -4.37 11.79
N GLY A 107 -17.13 -5.16 11.76
CA GLY A 107 -15.80 -4.72 11.32
C GLY A 107 -15.73 -4.48 9.81
N SER A 108 -15.49 -3.24 9.40
CA SER A 108 -15.35 -2.85 7.99
C SER A 108 -14.25 -3.62 7.28
N ASN A 109 -13.14 -3.90 7.98
CA ASN A 109 -12.02 -4.65 7.43
C ASN A 109 -12.40 -6.10 7.09
N ARG A 110 -13.09 -6.80 8.01
CA ARG A 110 -13.56 -8.17 7.76
C ARG A 110 -14.51 -8.23 6.57
N TYR A 111 -15.47 -7.31 6.52
CA TYR A 111 -16.39 -7.21 5.38
C TYR A 111 -15.63 -6.98 4.07
N PHE A 112 -14.73 -6.01 4.05
CA PHE A 112 -13.94 -5.64 2.87
C PHE A 112 -13.15 -6.82 2.32
N TYR A 113 -12.38 -7.53 3.16
CA TYR A 113 -11.58 -8.66 2.71
C TYR A 113 -12.40 -9.90 2.38
N THR A 114 -13.57 -10.09 3.01
CA THR A 114 -14.53 -11.14 2.60
C THR A 114 -15.04 -10.88 1.18
N TYR A 115 -15.46 -9.65 0.90
CA TYR A 115 -15.89 -9.22 -0.43
C TYR A 115 -14.77 -9.33 -1.45
N LEU A 116 -13.61 -8.77 -1.15
CA LEU A 116 -12.47 -8.73 -2.07
C LEU A 116 -11.96 -10.14 -2.42
N ARG A 117 -11.88 -11.02 -1.42
CA ARG A 117 -11.56 -12.43 -1.63
C ARG A 117 -12.54 -13.10 -2.59
N ALA A 118 -13.83 -12.90 -2.39
CA ALA A 118 -14.87 -13.49 -3.25
C ALA A 118 -14.76 -12.99 -4.69
N VAL A 119 -14.53 -11.70 -4.90
CA VAL A 119 -14.38 -11.10 -6.24
C VAL A 119 -13.12 -11.63 -6.92
N LEU A 120 -11.97 -11.57 -6.25
CA LEU A 120 -10.69 -11.98 -6.86
C LEU A 120 -10.60 -13.48 -7.10
N SER A 121 -11.24 -14.31 -6.27
CA SER A 121 -11.36 -15.76 -6.53
C SER A 121 -12.12 -16.05 -7.83
N ARG A 122 -13.20 -15.31 -8.09
CA ARG A 122 -14.03 -15.51 -9.32
C ARG A 122 -13.27 -15.19 -10.61
N VAL A 123 -12.32 -14.27 -10.54
CA VAL A 123 -11.53 -13.85 -11.71
C VAL A 123 -10.12 -14.46 -11.75
N GLY A 124 -9.85 -15.45 -10.88
CA GLY A 124 -8.56 -16.14 -10.83
C GLY A 124 -7.39 -15.32 -10.31
N LEU A 125 -7.66 -14.25 -9.56
CA LEU A 125 -6.64 -13.31 -9.05
C LEU A 125 -6.45 -13.39 -7.52
N LEU A 126 -6.92 -14.46 -6.86
CA LEU A 126 -6.78 -14.61 -5.41
C LEU A 126 -5.32 -14.56 -4.95
N VAL A 127 -4.39 -14.95 -5.80
CA VAL A 127 -2.94 -14.90 -5.53
C VAL A 127 -2.45 -13.54 -5.04
N ILE A 128 -3.10 -12.45 -5.45
CA ILE A 128 -2.76 -11.08 -5.04
C ILE A 128 -2.94 -10.88 -3.53
N LEU A 129 -3.90 -11.58 -2.92
CA LEU A 129 -4.25 -11.46 -1.50
C LEU A 129 -3.58 -12.51 -0.61
N LYS A 130 -3.01 -13.57 -1.17
CA LYS A 130 -2.47 -14.69 -0.38
C LYS A 130 -1.36 -14.22 0.55
N PRO A 131 -1.45 -14.48 1.86
CA PRO A 131 -0.38 -14.18 2.82
C PRO A 131 0.99 -14.75 2.46
N ARG A 132 1.02 -15.87 1.71
CA ARG A 132 2.21 -16.48 1.14
C ARG A 132 1.90 -16.98 -0.27
N PRO A 133 2.88 -16.93 -1.20
CA PRO A 133 2.67 -17.33 -2.60
C PRO A 133 2.21 -18.77 -2.77
N ASP A 134 2.72 -19.66 -1.92
CA ASP A 134 2.49 -21.10 -1.90
C ASP A 134 1.25 -21.54 -1.11
N MET A 135 0.52 -20.57 -0.50
CA MET A 135 -0.66 -20.88 0.32
C MET A 135 -1.78 -21.45 -0.56
N PRO A 136 -2.36 -22.62 -0.22
CA PRO A 136 -3.56 -23.12 -0.89
C PRO A 136 -4.74 -22.13 -0.80
N ASP A 137 -5.59 -22.10 -1.83
CA ASP A 137 -6.72 -21.15 -1.91
C ASP A 137 -7.69 -21.28 -0.74
N GLU A 138 -7.88 -22.51 -0.25
CA GLU A 138 -8.76 -22.81 0.87
C GLU A 138 -8.25 -22.20 2.20
N GLN A 139 -6.92 -22.10 2.35
CA GLN A 139 -6.27 -21.52 3.52
C GLN A 139 -6.20 -19.99 3.45
N ALA A 140 -6.31 -19.40 2.27
CA ALA A 140 -6.38 -17.96 2.08
C ALA A 140 -7.79 -17.44 2.47
N THR A 141 -8.18 -17.66 3.72
CA THR A 141 -9.45 -17.18 4.27
C THR A 141 -9.45 -15.66 4.40
N ALA A 142 -10.63 -15.06 4.49
CA ALA A 142 -10.75 -13.61 4.71
C ALA A 142 -10.00 -13.18 5.98
N ASP A 143 -10.08 -13.98 7.05
CA ASP A 143 -9.38 -13.69 8.31
C ASP A 143 -7.86 -13.79 8.16
N ALA A 144 -7.34 -14.78 7.43
CA ALA A 144 -5.92 -14.91 7.16
C ALA A 144 -5.38 -13.71 6.36
N ILE A 145 -6.13 -13.30 5.33
CA ILE A 145 -5.80 -12.13 4.51
C ILE A 145 -5.86 -10.84 5.34
N THR A 146 -6.91 -10.67 6.15
CA THR A 146 -7.06 -9.49 7.03
C THR A 146 -5.90 -9.39 8.02
N ARG A 147 -5.49 -10.49 8.66
CA ARG A 147 -4.33 -10.51 9.59
C ARG A 147 -3.03 -10.06 8.93
N GLU A 148 -2.83 -10.39 7.67
CA GLU A 148 -1.63 -10.03 6.92
C GLU A 148 -1.68 -8.59 6.39
N CYS A 149 -2.84 -8.14 5.90
CA CYS A 149 -2.97 -6.88 5.18
C CYS A 149 -3.36 -5.69 6.06
N VAL A 150 -3.87 -5.93 7.29
CA VAL A 150 -4.25 -4.86 8.24
C VAL A 150 -3.24 -4.77 9.37
N THR A 151 -2.73 -3.57 9.60
CA THR A 151 -1.92 -3.26 10.78
C THR A 151 -2.85 -2.74 11.86
N TYR A 152 -3.11 -3.52 12.91
CA TYR A 152 -4.06 -3.16 13.97
C TYR A 152 -3.48 -3.44 15.35
N GLY A 153 -3.97 -2.73 16.35
CA GLY A 153 -3.57 -2.90 17.75
C GLY A 153 -3.64 -1.61 18.55
N SER A 154 -3.11 -1.68 19.78
CA SER A 154 -2.82 -0.50 20.59
C SER A 154 -1.72 0.36 19.93
N PRO A 155 -1.52 1.62 20.34
CA PRO A 155 -0.45 2.46 19.80
C PRO A 155 0.92 1.81 19.84
N LYS A 156 1.24 1.09 20.94
CA LYS A 156 2.51 0.36 21.06
C LYS A 156 2.60 -0.77 20.05
N SER A 157 1.58 -1.63 19.97
CA SER A 157 1.57 -2.77 19.06
C SER A 157 1.61 -2.34 17.59
N VAL A 158 0.92 -1.26 17.23
CA VAL A 158 0.96 -0.70 15.87
C VAL A 158 2.33 -0.13 15.55
N LEU A 159 2.98 0.56 16.49
CA LEU A 159 4.35 1.04 16.31
C LEU A 159 5.30 -0.12 16.02
N ASP A 160 5.29 -1.16 16.87
CA ASP A 160 6.16 -2.33 16.72
C ASP A 160 5.93 -3.02 15.36
N LYS A 161 4.66 -3.17 14.94
CA LYS A 161 4.30 -3.73 13.64
C LYS A 161 4.76 -2.87 12.45
N LEU A 162 4.65 -1.56 12.54
CA LEU A 162 5.09 -0.66 11.46
C LEU A 162 6.62 -0.63 11.34
N VAL A 163 7.35 -0.71 12.45
CA VAL A 163 8.81 -0.84 12.44
C VAL A 163 9.20 -2.14 11.75
N ALA A 164 8.69 -3.28 12.21
CA ALA A 164 8.97 -4.58 11.62
C ALA A 164 8.57 -4.65 10.11
N PHE A 165 7.45 -4.02 9.76
CA PHE A 165 7.01 -3.93 8.37
C PHE A 165 8.03 -3.15 7.52
N ARG A 166 8.48 -1.97 7.97
CA ARG A 166 9.47 -1.17 7.25
C ARG A 166 10.82 -1.88 7.09
N GLU A 167 11.27 -2.56 8.15
CA GLU A 167 12.52 -3.34 8.11
C GLU A 167 12.45 -4.46 7.07
N ARG A 168 11.27 -5.06 6.90
CA ARG A 168 11.06 -6.15 5.95
C ARG A 168 10.86 -5.68 4.50
N VAL A 169 10.17 -4.57 4.28
CA VAL A 169 9.80 -4.14 2.92
C VAL A 169 10.79 -3.17 2.28
N GLY A 170 11.51 -2.37 3.10
CA GLY A 170 12.47 -1.41 2.60
C GLY A 170 12.14 0.05 2.97
N PRO A 171 12.93 1.00 2.48
CA PRO A 171 12.96 2.38 2.98
C PRO A 171 11.90 3.29 2.31
N PHE A 172 10.61 2.93 2.36
CA PHE A 172 9.57 3.79 1.81
C PHE A 172 9.53 5.17 2.48
N GLY A 173 9.26 6.22 1.69
CA GLY A 173 9.21 7.61 2.15
C GLY A 173 7.88 8.01 2.77
N THR A 174 6.77 7.38 2.37
CA THR A 174 5.43 7.74 2.84
C THR A 174 4.61 6.50 3.18
N LEU A 175 4.02 6.47 4.38
CA LEU A 175 2.94 5.56 4.72
C LEU A 175 1.60 6.24 4.40
N LEU A 176 0.81 5.63 3.50
CA LEU A 176 -0.55 6.04 3.21
C LEU A 176 -1.50 5.21 4.08
N MET A 177 -2.06 5.80 5.12
CA MET A 177 -3.13 5.18 5.88
C MET A 177 -4.41 5.20 5.06
N THR A 178 -5.02 4.02 4.89
CA THR A 178 -6.34 3.90 4.28
C THR A 178 -7.38 3.54 5.33
N GLY A 179 -8.49 4.27 5.36
CA GLY A 179 -9.66 3.96 6.15
C GLY A 179 -10.78 3.47 5.25
N LEU A 180 -11.65 2.63 5.77
CA LEU A 180 -12.69 1.94 5.00
C LEU A 180 -14.10 2.48 5.27
N ASP A 181 -14.31 3.20 6.37
CA ASP A 181 -15.66 3.54 6.85
C ASP A 181 -15.80 5.00 7.34
N TRP A 182 -15.23 5.94 6.60
CA TRP A 182 -15.23 7.36 6.98
C TRP A 182 -16.61 8.02 7.08
N GLY A 183 -17.60 7.47 6.43
CA GLY A 183 -18.98 7.98 6.40
C GLY A 183 -20.03 6.98 6.90
N GLY A 184 -19.62 5.79 7.36
CA GLY A 184 -20.51 4.74 7.82
C GLY A 184 -20.58 4.63 9.34
N PRO A 185 -21.14 3.52 9.85
CA PRO A 185 -21.38 3.32 11.28
C PRO A 185 -20.11 3.32 12.14
N ASN A 186 -18.95 3.00 11.56
CA ASN A 186 -17.68 2.94 12.28
C ASN A 186 -16.81 4.20 12.08
N ALA A 187 -17.37 5.29 11.58
CA ALA A 187 -16.62 6.52 11.30
C ALA A 187 -15.90 7.07 12.55
N ASP A 188 -16.44 6.87 13.74
CA ASP A 188 -15.79 7.30 14.99
C ASP A 188 -14.56 6.46 15.31
N TRP A 189 -14.56 5.15 15.01
CA TRP A 189 -13.39 4.30 15.15
C TRP A 189 -12.26 4.72 14.19
N GLU A 190 -12.61 5.10 12.97
CA GLU A 190 -11.64 5.60 11.99
C GLU A 190 -11.03 6.94 12.44
N ARG A 191 -11.84 7.87 12.96
CA ARG A 191 -11.35 9.14 13.50
C ARG A 191 -10.45 8.95 14.71
N GLU A 192 -10.84 8.07 15.65
CA GLU A 192 -10.01 7.74 16.81
C GLU A 192 -8.71 7.09 16.39
N SER A 193 -8.76 6.12 15.48
CA SER A 193 -7.57 5.45 14.92
C SER A 193 -6.61 6.46 14.28
N MET A 194 -7.11 7.37 13.47
CA MET A 194 -6.30 8.42 12.85
C MET A 194 -5.65 9.33 13.90
N ARG A 195 -6.41 9.72 14.95
CA ARG A 195 -5.88 10.54 16.04
C ARG A 195 -4.77 9.83 16.80
N LEU A 196 -5.00 8.58 17.22
CA LEU A 196 -4.01 7.77 17.92
C LEU A 196 -2.75 7.53 17.06
N LEU A 197 -2.95 7.22 15.79
CA LEU A 197 -1.84 7.06 14.84
C LEU A 197 -0.99 8.35 14.76
N ALA A 198 -1.64 9.49 14.58
CA ALA A 198 -0.95 10.77 14.41
C ALA A 198 -0.23 11.23 15.68
N GLN A 199 -0.84 11.05 16.85
CA GLN A 199 -0.34 11.60 18.11
C GLN A 199 0.59 10.66 18.85
N GLU A 200 0.37 9.34 18.81
CA GLU A 200 1.09 8.38 19.65
C GLU A 200 2.03 7.45 18.89
N VAL A 201 1.73 7.16 17.62
CA VAL A 201 2.52 6.21 16.81
C VAL A 201 3.51 6.93 15.91
N MET A 202 3.02 7.84 15.06
CA MET A 202 3.84 8.44 14.01
C MET A 202 5.04 9.24 14.52
N PRO A 203 4.98 9.99 15.63
CA PRO A 203 6.17 10.68 16.17
C PRO A 203 7.29 9.70 16.52
N LYS A 204 6.97 8.58 17.17
CA LYS A 204 7.93 7.55 17.58
C LYS A 204 8.46 6.77 16.36
N PHE A 205 7.58 6.47 15.41
CA PHE A 205 7.97 5.82 14.15
C PHE A 205 8.95 6.67 13.36
N ARG A 206 8.70 7.98 13.21
CA ARG A 206 9.61 8.92 12.55
C ARG A 206 10.97 8.99 13.26
N GLN A 207 10.97 9.05 14.59
CA GLN A 207 12.21 9.04 15.38
C GLN A 207 13.03 7.78 15.12
N HIS A 208 12.38 6.60 15.09
CA HIS A 208 13.05 5.35 14.77
C HIS A 208 13.65 5.36 13.36
N VAL A 209 12.90 5.86 12.37
CA VAL A 209 13.37 5.95 10.97
C VAL A 209 14.58 6.86 10.83
N LEU A 210 14.58 8.02 11.51
CA LEU A 210 15.70 8.97 11.48
C LEU A 210 16.93 8.41 12.18
N ALA A 211 16.77 7.71 13.30
CA ALA A 211 17.90 7.08 14.00
C ALA A 211 18.61 6.04 13.12
N ARG A 212 17.84 5.21 12.41
CA ARG A 212 18.38 4.20 11.48
C ARG A 212 19.05 4.81 10.23
N ALA A 213 18.63 6.00 9.80
CA ALA A 213 19.25 6.67 8.65
C ALA A 213 20.59 7.35 9.01
N ALA A 214 20.89 7.47 10.29
CA ALA A 214 22.14 8.07 10.80
C ALA A 214 23.23 7.01 11.11
N GLU A 215 22.88 5.72 11.09
CA GLU A 215 23.81 4.58 11.23
C GLU A 215 24.44 4.20 9.89
#